data_ed9c374281b2012a48e037593ab52e93
#
_entry.id   ed9c374281b2012a48e037593ab52e93
#
_cell.length_a   1.000
_cell.length_b   1.000
_cell.length_c   1.000
_cell.angle_alpha   90.00
_cell.angle_beta   90.00
_cell.angle_gamma   90.00
#
_symmetry.space_group_name_H-M   'P 1'
#
loop_
_entity.id
_entity.type
_entity.pdbx_description
1 polymer ?
#
loop_
_entity_poly.entity_id
_entity_poly.type
_entity_poly.pdbx_seq_one_letter_code
_entity_poly.pdbx_strand_id
1 'polypeptide(L)'
;MPTLLIATTNQNKLREYAAIFAGLPIELRSLRDLGIDDDVEETGATFAENAQLKAEFYAARAGLPVLADDSGLEVHALGGQPGVFSHRYAGPDATDADRNALLLKNLDGVPLHARLARFVCAIALAQPDGVVEHVEGLLPGVIELAPRGSNGFGYDPLFYLLDENATLAELPAARKNQISHRALAAQAARAVLERWVAEGAI
;
A
#
# COMPACT_ATOMS: atom_id res chain seq x y z
N MET A 1 13.87 0.52 23.00
CA MET A 1 12.76 0.94 22.15
C MET A 1 12.40 -0.27 21.30
N PRO A 2 11.14 -0.69 21.25
CA PRO A 2 10.74 -1.83 20.43
C PRO A 2 11.04 -1.58 18.96
N THR A 3 11.31 -2.65 18.21
CA THR A 3 11.65 -2.60 16.80
C THR A 3 10.51 -3.19 15.99
N LEU A 4 10.11 -2.53 14.90
CA LEU A 4 9.13 -3.02 13.93
C LEU A 4 9.79 -3.12 12.55
N LEU A 5 9.73 -4.28 11.95
CA LEU A 5 10.15 -4.49 10.57
C LEU A 5 9.04 -4.06 9.60
N ILE A 6 9.34 -3.16 8.70
CA ILE A 6 8.46 -2.84 7.55
C ILE A 6 8.87 -3.73 6.37
N ALA A 7 8.07 -4.75 6.11
CA ALA A 7 8.36 -5.81 5.14
C ALA A 7 7.98 -5.38 3.71
N THR A 8 8.76 -4.46 3.17
CA THR A 8 8.63 -4.02 1.78
C THR A 8 9.99 -3.64 1.18
N THR A 9 10.19 -3.95 -0.08
CA THR A 9 11.33 -3.49 -0.88
C THR A 9 11.06 -2.15 -1.55
N ASN A 10 9.79 -1.70 -1.58
CA ASN A 10 9.38 -0.45 -2.22
C ASN A 10 9.76 0.77 -1.37
N GLN A 11 10.74 1.54 -1.84
CA GLN A 11 11.26 2.72 -1.15
C GLN A 11 10.22 3.84 -0.98
N ASN A 12 9.21 3.92 -1.85
CA ASN A 12 8.12 4.89 -1.71
C ASN A 12 7.23 4.53 -0.53
N LYS A 13 6.86 3.25 -0.39
CA LYS A 13 6.10 2.76 0.75
C LYS A 13 6.85 2.99 2.07
N LEU A 14 8.15 2.67 2.11
CA LEU A 14 8.99 2.90 3.30
C LEU A 14 8.97 4.36 3.74
N ARG A 15 9.10 5.31 2.79
CA ARG A 15 9.05 6.75 3.09
C ARG A 15 7.68 7.19 3.62
N GLU A 16 6.59 6.65 3.06
CA GLU A 16 5.24 6.95 3.53
C GLU A 16 5.03 6.42 4.96
N TYR A 17 5.39 5.16 5.27
CA TYR A 17 5.30 4.61 6.62
C TYR A 17 6.16 5.37 7.64
N ALA A 18 7.39 5.72 7.28
CA ALA A 18 8.27 6.49 8.16
C ALA A 18 7.66 7.86 8.53
N ALA A 19 7.00 8.52 7.58
CA ALA A 19 6.32 9.78 7.83
C ALA A 19 5.03 9.62 8.67
N ILE A 20 4.23 8.58 8.40
CA ILE A 20 2.96 8.36 9.09
C ILE A 20 3.17 7.87 10.53
N PHE A 21 4.18 7.03 10.78
CA PHE A 21 4.51 6.52 12.11
C PHE A 21 5.45 7.41 12.91
N ALA A 22 5.81 8.59 12.37
CA ALA A 22 6.62 9.54 13.11
C ALA A 22 6.01 9.83 14.50
N GLY A 23 6.87 9.82 15.55
CA GLY A 23 6.46 10.05 16.94
C GLY A 23 5.93 8.82 17.69
N LEU A 24 5.81 7.64 17.07
CA LEU A 24 5.66 6.40 17.81
C LEU A 24 6.96 6.03 18.53
N PRO A 25 6.90 5.46 19.76
CA PRO A 25 8.08 5.01 20.49
C PRO A 25 8.59 3.65 19.96
N ILE A 26 8.72 3.51 18.65
CA ILE A 26 9.08 2.29 17.92
C ILE A 26 10.19 2.62 16.92
N GLU A 27 11.22 1.79 16.86
CA GLU A 27 12.26 1.87 15.84
C GLU A 27 11.79 1.13 14.58
N LEU A 28 11.70 1.82 13.45
CA LEU A 28 11.37 1.19 12.18
C LEU A 28 12.64 0.66 11.50
N ARG A 29 12.60 -0.58 11.05
CA ARG A 29 13.64 -1.21 10.24
C ARG A 29 13.06 -1.68 8.91
N SER A 30 13.86 -1.58 7.86
CA SER A 30 13.55 -2.17 6.56
C SER A 30 14.15 -3.56 6.40
N LEU A 31 13.72 -4.32 5.40
CA LEU A 31 14.35 -5.60 5.03
C LEU A 31 15.85 -5.42 4.76
N ARG A 32 16.22 -4.31 4.09
CA ARG A 32 17.62 -3.98 3.79
C ARG A 32 18.45 -3.73 5.06
N ASP A 33 17.87 -3.08 6.08
CA ASP A 33 18.59 -2.81 7.34
C ASP A 33 18.94 -4.10 8.09
N LEU A 34 18.19 -5.17 7.84
CA LEU A 34 18.39 -6.51 8.41
C LEU A 34 19.13 -7.46 7.47
N GLY A 35 19.51 -7.03 6.27
CA GLY A 35 20.15 -7.88 5.27
C GLY A 35 19.28 -9.04 4.79
N ILE A 36 17.95 -8.83 4.76
CA ILE A 36 16.99 -9.82 4.29
C ILE A 36 16.70 -9.54 2.81
N ASP A 37 17.21 -10.42 1.96
CA ASP A 37 17.04 -10.37 0.49
C ASP A 37 16.04 -11.42 0.00
N ASP A 38 15.53 -12.27 0.90
CA ASP A 38 14.52 -13.28 0.57
C ASP A 38 13.24 -12.59 0.09
N ASP A 39 12.60 -13.15 -0.92
CA ASP A 39 11.28 -12.70 -1.41
C ASP A 39 10.24 -13.78 -1.16
N VAL A 40 8.99 -13.35 -0.97
CA VAL A 40 7.86 -14.24 -0.75
C VAL A 40 6.90 -14.14 -1.92
N GLU A 41 6.53 -15.30 -2.48
CA GLU A 41 5.58 -15.33 -3.59
C GLU A 41 4.17 -14.92 -3.11
N GLU A 42 3.62 -13.89 -3.73
CA GLU A 42 2.26 -13.41 -3.49
C GLU A 42 1.23 -14.28 -4.23
N THR A 43 0.81 -15.38 -3.61
CA THR A 43 -0.13 -16.36 -4.17
C THR A 43 -1.58 -16.14 -3.71
N GLY A 44 -1.82 -15.17 -2.84
CA GLY A 44 -3.15 -14.86 -2.33
C GLY A 44 -4.08 -14.31 -3.41
N ALA A 45 -5.37 -14.58 -3.26
CA ALA A 45 -6.42 -14.06 -4.12
C ALA A 45 -6.85 -12.63 -3.73
N THR A 46 -6.50 -12.19 -2.54
CA THR A 46 -6.83 -10.88 -1.98
C THR A 46 -5.60 -10.15 -1.47
N PHE A 47 -5.69 -8.82 -1.35
CA PHE A 47 -4.64 -8.02 -0.73
C PHE A 47 -4.35 -8.44 0.72
N ALA A 48 -5.39 -8.80 1.48
CA ALA A 48 -5.23 -9.24 2.88
C ALA A 48 -4.44 -10.56 2.97
N GLU A 49 -4.74 -11.53 2.10
CA GLU A 49 -4.00 -12.80 2.05
C GLU A 49 -2.53 -12.57 1.70
N ASN A 50 -2.23 -11.72 0.70
CA ASN A 50 -0.84 -11.42 0.33
C ASN A 50 -0.10 -10.65 1.43
N ALA A 51 -0.77 -9.71 2.10
CA ALA A 51 -0.19 -9.00 3.25
C ALA A 51 0.14 -9.98 4.38
N GLN A 52 -0.76 -10.92 4.68
CA GLN A 52 -0.56 -11.95 5.71
C GLN A 52 0.61 -12.86 5.37
N LEU A 53 0.65 -13.42 4.15
CA LEU A 53 1.76 -14.28 3.70
C LEU A 53 3.12 -13.60 3.91
N LYS A 54 3.23 -12.33 3.54
CA LYS A 54 4.45 -11.54 3.76
C LYS A 54 4.74 -11.34 5.23
N ALA A 55 3.75 -10.95 6.02
CA ALA A 55 3.94 -10.65 7.44
C ALA A 55 4.41 -11.88 8.22
N GLU A 56 3.77 -13.02 8.03
CA GLU A 56 4.13 -14.29 8.68
C GLU A 56 5.54 -14.76 8.27
N PHE A 57 5.83 -14.72 6.96
CA PHE A 57 7.14 -15.12 6.44
C PHE A 57 8.28 -14.30 7.07
N TYR A 58 8.13 -12.97 7.04
CA TYR A 58 9.19 -12.10 7.55
C TYR A 58 9.25 -12.06 9.08
N ALA A 59 8.14 -12.27 9.81
CA ALA A 59 8.14 -12.39 11.25
C ALA A 59 8.93 -13.63 11.71
N ALA A 60 8.69 -14.76 11.07
CA ALA A 60 9.45 -15.99 11.31
C ALA A 60 10.94 -15.83 10.93
N ARG A 61 11.23 -15.13 9.83
CA ARG A 61 12.59 -14.93 9.32
C ARG A 61 13.44 -13.98 10.14
N ALA A 62 12.82 -12.88 10.62
CA ALA A 62 13.50 -11.83 11.37
C ALA A 62 13.47 -12.03 12.87
N GLY A 63 12.53 -12.80 13.41
CA GLY A 63 12.28 -12.90 14.86
C GLY A 63 11.83 -11.57 15.47
N LEU A 64 11.20 -10.71 14.68
CA LEU A 64 10.73 -9.38 15.05
C LEU A 64 9.24 -9.23 14.70
N PRO A 65 8.52 -8.32 15.39
CA PRO A 65 7.23 -7.84 14.91
C PRO A 65 7.36 -7.23 13.50
N VAL A 66 6.41 -7.55 12.63
CA VAL A 66 6.42 -7.16 11.22
C VAL A 66 5.13 -6.44 10.86
N LEU A 67 5.27 -5.40 10.07
CA LEU A 67 4.19 -4.83 9.26
C LEU A 67 4.48 -5.15 7.80
N ALA A 68 3.56 -5.85 7.15
CA ALA A 68 3.56 -6.05 5.70
C ALA A 68 2.28 -5.49 5.10
N ASP A 69 2.37 -4.89 3.92
CA ASP A 69 1.20 -4.45 3.18
C ASP A 69 1.15 -5.07 1.79
N ASP A 70 -0.08 -5.31 1.34
CA ASP A 70 -0.36 -5.42 -0.08
C ASP A 70 -1.41 -4.38 -0.47
N SER A 71 -1.23 -3.77 -1.63
CA SER A 71 -2.03 -2.61 -2.03
C SER A 71 -2.12 -2.50 -3.54
N GLY A 72 -3.26 -2.01 -4.00
CA GLY A 72 -3.47 -1.82 -5.42
C GLY A 72 -4.71 -1.02 -5.76
N LEU A 73 -4.95 -0.92 -7.05
CA LEU A 73 -6.05 -0.21 -7.65
C LEU A 73 -7.12 -1.19 -8.10
N GLU A 74 -8.37 -0.91 -7.77
CA GLU A 74 -9.53 -1.62 -8.30
C GLU A 74 -10.39 -0.64 -9.10
N VAL A 75 -10.70 -0.99 -10.36
CA VAL A 75 -11.52 -0.16 -11.25
C VAL A 75 -12.81 -0.89 -11.58
N HIS A 76 -13.93 -0.27 -11.23
CA HIS A 76 -15.24 -0.91 -11.34
C HIS A 76 -15.58 -1.32 -12.79
N ALA A 77 -15.32 -0.45 -13.76
CA ALA A 77 -15.57 -0.73 -15.19
C ALA A 77 -14.72 -1.89 -15.74
N LEU A 78 -13.66 -2.28 -15.05
CA LEU A 78 -12.78 -3.40 -15.40
C LEU A 78 -13.01 -4.63 -14.52
N GLY A 79 -14.15 -4.71 -13.81
CA GLY A 79 -14.47 -5.83 -12.93
C GLY A 79 -13.51 -5.97 -11.74
N GLY A 80 -12.95 -4.86 -11.25
CA GLY A 80 -11.99 -4.82 -10.14
C GLY A 80 -10.53 -4.92 -10.57
N GLN A 81 -10.25 -5.10 -11.87
CA GLN A 81 -8.86 -5.07 -12.33
C GLN A 81 -8.27 -3.64 -12.21
N PRO A 82 -6.95 -3.53 -12.00
CA PRO A 82 -5.92 -4.57 -11.91
C PRO A 82 -5.93 -5.39 -10.61
N GLY A 83 -6.52 -4.92 -9.49
CA GLY A 83 -6.60 -5.65 -8.23
C GLY A 83 -5.22 -6.06 -7.71
N VAL A 84 -5.04 -7.27 -7.21
CA VAL A 84 -3.76 -7.81 -6.70
C VAL A 84 -2.65 -7.84 -7.75
N PHE A 85 -2.97 -7.66 -9.02
CA PHE A 85 -2.00 -7.57 -10.11
C PHE A 85 -1.53 -6.14 -10.39
N SER A 86 -1.88 -5.16 -9.54
CA SER A 86 -1.60 -3.73 -9.79
C SER A 86 -0.14 -3.44 -10.13
N HIS A 87 0.80 -4.05 -9.42
CA HIS A 87 2.22 -3.83 -9.65
C HIS A 87 2.73 -4.49 -10.95
N ARG A 88 2.14 -5.62 -11.36
CA ARG A 88 2.54 -6.40 -12.54
C ARG A 88 1.52 -6.35 -13.70
N TYR A 89 0.61 -5.36 -13.69
CA TYR A 89 -0.51 -5.25 -14.63
C TYR A 89 -0.07 -5.16 -16.11
N ALA A 90 1.04 -4.50 -16.39
CA ALA A 90 1.61 -4.41 -17.73
C ALA A 90 2.85 -5.33 -17.93
N GLY A 91 3.06 -6.27 -17.00
CA GLY A 91 4.20 -7.19 -17.00
C GLY A 91 5.14 -6.95 -15.81
N PRO A 92 6.04 -7.90 -15.53
CA PRO A 92 6.91 -7.85 -14.35
C PRO A 92 7.88 -6.66 -14.36
N ASP A 93 8.40 -6.28 -15.52
CA ASP A 93 9.40 -5.22 -15.68
C ASP A 93 8.78 -3.88 -16.12
N ALA A 94 7.44 -3.78 -16.12
CA ALA A 94 6.75 -2.58 -16.59
C ALA A 94 6.99 -1.39 -15.66
N THR A 95 7.14 -0.22 -16.26
CA THR A 95 7.21 1.06 -15.54
C THR A 95 5.81 1.53 -15.10
N ASP A 96 5.74 2.53 -14.21
CA ASP A 96 4.47 3.18 -13.86
C ASP A 96 3.79 3.77 -15.10
N ALA A 97 4.55 4.32 -16.04
CA ALA A 97 4.03 4.85 -17.30
C ALA A 97 3.38 3.76 -18.16
N ASP A 98 3.99 2.58 -18.26
CA ASP A 98 3.44 1.45 -19.02
C ASP A 98 2.13 0.95 -18.39
N ARG A 99 2.07 0.85 -17.07
CA ARG A 99 0.87 0.47 -16.32
C ARG A 99 -0.26 1.48 -16.52
N ASN A 100 0.05 2.77 -16.44
CA ASN A 100 -0.91 3.86 -16.67
C ASN A 100 -1.42 3.86 -18.10
N ALA A 101 -0.54 3.66 -19.09
CA ALA A 101 -0.92 3.59 -20.51
C ALA A 101 -1.85 2.38 -20.77
N LEU A 102 -1.54 1.21 -20.19
CA LEU A 102 -2.39 0.04 -20.33
C LEU A 102 -3.75 0.24 -19.67
N LEU A 103 -3.79 0.86 -18.50
CA LEU A 103 -5.04 1.16 -17.79
C LEU A 103 -5.94 2.08 -18.65
N LEU A 104 -5.38 3.15 -19.20
CA LEU A 104 -6.12 4.07 -20.08
C LEU A 104 -6.62 3.37 -21.36
N LYS A 105 -5.79 2.51 -21.94
CA LYS A 105 -6.17 1.70 -23.11
C LYS A 105 -7.36 0.78 -22.79
N ASN A 106 -7.34 0.12 -21.64
CA ASN A 106 -8.43 -0.78 -21.24
C ASN A 106 -9.72 -0.04 -20.86
N LEU A 107 -9.62 1.26 -20.56
CA LEU A 107 -10.75 2.16 -20.30
C LEU A 107 -11.17 2.96 -21.55
N ASP A 108 -10.63 2.65 -22.71
CA ASP A 108 -11.03 3.35 -23.95
C ASP A 108 -12.54 3.19 -24.21
N GLY A 109 -13.19 4.28 -24.58
CA GLY A 109 -14.65 4.33 -24.73
C GLY A 109 -15.47 4.37 -23.43
N VAL A 110 -14.88 4.15 -22.26
CA VAL A 110 -15.58 4.30 -20.97
C VAL A 110 -15.65 5.78 -20.60
N PRO A 111 -16.85 6.36 -20.43
CA PRO A 111 -16.99 7.77 -20.07
C PRO A 111 -16.51 8.03 -18.61
N LEU A 112 -16.07 9.26 -18.32
CA LEU A 112 -15.45 9.62 -17.05
C LEU A 112 -16.30 9.23 -15.82
N HIS A 113 -17.60 9.46 -15.86
CA HIS A 113 -18.51 9.14 -14.76
C HIS A 113 -18.64 7.63 -14.45
N ALA A 114 -18.24 6.77 -15.38
CA ALA A 114 -18.23 5.32 -15.23
C ALA A 114 -16.86 4.75 -14.85
N ARG A 115 -15.82 5.60 -14.71
CA ARG A 115 -14.45 5.19 -14.34
C ARG A 115 -14.23 5.18 -12.82
N LEU A 116 -15.27 4.82 -12.05
CA LEU A 116 -15.16 4.70 -10.60
C LEU A 116 -14.09 3.68 -10.23
N ALA A 117 -13.27 4.04 -9.26
CA ALA A 117 -12.16 3.22 -8.80
C ALA A 117 -11.95 3.41 -7.30
N ARG A 118 -11.18 2.51 -6.70
CA ARG A 118 -10.67 2.68 -5.35
C ARG A 118 -9.24 2.16 -5.26
N PHE A 119 -8.42 2.82 -4.47
CA PHE A 119 -7.22 2.23 -3.95
C PHE A 119 -7.53 1.45 -2.67
N VAL A 120 -6.88 0.31 -2.54
CA VAL A 120 -6.94 -0.57 -1.38
C VAL A 120 -5.53 -0.71 -0.80
N CYS A 121 -5.42 -0.67 0.52
CA CYS A 121 -4.21 -1.08 1.24
C CYS A 121 -4.62 -2.00 2.38
N ALA A 122 -4.26 -3.27 2.29
CA ALA A 122 -4.38 -4.22 3.39
C ALA A 122 -3.03 -4.31 4.09
N ILE A 123 -3.03 -4.19 5.41
CA ILE A 123 -1.86 -4.37 6.27
C ILE A 123 -2.10 -5.59 7.15
N ALA A 124 -1.12 -6.46 7.23
CA ALA A 124 -1.00 -7.48 8.25
C ALA A 124 0.14 -7.12 9.21
N LEU A 125 -0.16 -7.19 10.49
CA LEU A 125 0.78 -7.01 11.59
C LEU A 125 1.00 -8.37 12.23
N ALA A 126 2.19 -8.94 12.13
CA ALA A 126 2.51 -10.25 12.67
C ALA A 126 3.55 -10.16 13.78
N GLN A 127 3.35 -10.94 14.84
CA GLN A 127 4.35 -11.18 15.87
C GLN A 127 5.08 -12.51 15.62
N PRO A 128 6.32 -12.67 16.12
CA PRO A 128 7.09 -13.89 15.95
C PRO A 128 6.43 -15.15 16.55
N ASP A 129 5.52 -14.99 17.50
CA ASP A 129 4.75 -16.06 18.14
C ASP A 129 3.52 -16.51 17.33
N GLY A 130 3.27 -15.88 16.17
CA GLY A 130 2.19 -16.23 15.25
C GLY A 130 0.91 -15.42 15.42
N VAL A 131 0.86 -14.43 16.32
CA VAL A 131 -0.28 -13.50 16.39
C VAL A 131 -0.27 -12.62 15.13
N VAL A 132 -1.41 -12.55 14.42
CA VAL A 132 -1.59 -11.71 13.24
C VAL A 132 -2.85 -10.87 13.37
N GLU A 133 -2.70 -9.58 13.13
CA GLU A 133 -3.82 -8.63 13.07
C GLU A 133 -3.89 -7.95 11.71
N HIS A 134 -5.11 -7.70 11.24
CA HIS A 134 -5.35 -7.11 9.93
C HIS A 134 -6.04 -5.76 10.07
N VAL A 135 -5.60 -4.81 9.25
CA VAL A 135 -6.29 -3.53 9.07
C VAL A 135 -6.30 -3.17 7.58
N GLU A 136 -7.27 -2.37 7.18
CA GLU A 136 -7.44 -1.96 5.80
C GLU A 136 -7.72 -0.46 5.69
N GLY A 137 -7.27 0.13 4.59
CA GLY A 137 -7.61 1.50 4.21
C GLY A 137 -8.07 1.54 2.76
N LEU A 138 -9.19 2.22 2.54
CA LEU A 138 -9.81 2.38 1.23
C LEU A 138 -9.86 3.86 0.87
N LEU A 139 -9.52 4.18 -0.37
CA LEU A 139 -9.66 5.53 -0.91
C LEU A 139 -10.48 5.47 -2.19
N PRO A 140 -11.72 5.96 -2.22
CA PRO A 140 -12.50 6.04 -3.44
C PRO A 140 -12.05 7.20 -4.33
N GLY A 141 -12.20 7.03 -5.64
CA GLY A 141 -11.86 8.03 -6.64
C GLY A 141 -12.34 7.68 -8.04
N VAL A 142 -11.80 8.38 -9.01
CA VAL A 142 -12.15 8.20 -10.44
C VAL A 142 -10.86 8.16 -11.25
N ILE A 143 -10.80 7.31 -12.29
CA ILE A 143 -9.67 7.30 -13.22
C ILE A 143 -9.85 8.37 -14.29
N GLU A 144 -8.93 9.32 -14.32
CA GLU A 144 -8.89 10.41 -15.30
C GLU A 144 -8.65 9.92 -16.74
N LEU A 145 -8.94 10.80 -17.69
CA LEU A 145 -8.74 10.53 -19.13
C LEU A 145 -7.27 10.67 -19.55
N ALA A 146 -6.48 11.39 -18.78
CA ALA A 146 -5.06 11.62 -19.02
C ALA A 146 -4.33 11.83 -17.69
N PRO A 147 -3.03 11.49 -17.59
CA PRO A 147 -2.27 11.69 -16.38
C PRO A 147 -2.06 13.17 -16.06
N ARG A 148 -2.17 13.54 -14.78
CA ARG A 148 -1.93 14.87 -14.24
C ARG A 148 -1.08 14.78 -12.97
N GLY A 149 -0.19 15.75 -12.78
CA GLY A 149 0.77 15.80 -11.67
C GLY A 149 1.99 14.90 -11.86
N SER A 150 2.93 15.02 -10.95
CA SER A 150 4.21 14.31 -11.01
C SER A 150 4.69 13.79 -9.65
N ASN A 151 3.91 13.99 -8.59
CA ASN A 151 4.23 13.46 -7.28
C ASN A 151 3.77 12.00 -7.16
N GLY A 152 4.25 11.32 -6.11
CA GLY A 152 3.82 9.96 -5.81
C GLY A 152 4.41 8.91 -6.74
N PHE A 153 3.64 7.84 -7.01
CA PHE A 153 4.06 6.70 -7.81
C PHE A 153 2.84 5.86 -8.28
N GLY A 154 3.08 4.87 -9.12
CA GLY A 154 2.04 3.97 -9.60
C GLY A 154 0.97 4.68 -10.42
N TYR A 155 -0.28 4.51 -10.01
CA TYR A 155 -1.45 5.07 -10.68
C TYR A 155 -1.85 6.46 -10.17
N ASP A 156 -1.08 7.07 -9.26
CA ASP A 156 -1.38 8.39 -8.67
C ASP A 156 -1.70 9.48 -9.72
N PRO A 157 -1.02 9.55 -10.90
CA PRO A 157 -1.31 10.56 -11.92
C PRO A 157 -2.69 10.42 -12.58
N LEU A 158 -3.30 9.24 -12.52
CA LEU A 158 -4.62 8.98 -13.09
C LEU A 158 -5.74 8.98 -12.03
N PHE A 159 -5.39 8.87 -10.75
CA PHE A 159 -6.35 8.69 -9.68
C PHE A 159 -6.83 10.04 -9.14
N TYR A 160 -8.01 10.45 -9.56
CA TYR A 160 -8.63 11.72 -9.21
C TYR A 160 -9.51 11.62 -7.96
N LEU A 161 -9.35 12.59 -7.08
CA LEU A 161 -10.11 12.75 -5.85
C LEU A 161 -11.09 13.93 -5.98
N LEU A 162 -12.37 13.63 -5.88
CA LEU A 162 -13.42 14.65 -6.00
C LEU A 162 -13.29 15.75 -4.92
N ASP A 163 -13.04 15.35 -3.68
CA ASP A 163 -12.94 16.28 -2.54
C ASP A 163 -11.70 17.19 -2.60
N GLU A 164 -10.64 16.72 -3.26
CA GLU A 164 -9.40 17.49 -3.44
C GLU A 164 -9.40 18.29 -4.76
N ASN A 165 -10.31 17.98 -5.67
CA ASN A 165 -10.34 18.49 -7.04
C ASN A 165 -8.97 18.33 -7.77
N ALA A 166 -8.29 17.22 -7.51
CA ALA A 166 -6.93 16.94 -7.96
C ALA A 166 -6.69 15.44 -8.07
N THR A 167 -5.68 15.04 -8.87
CA THR A 167 -5.16 13.68 -8.79
C THR A 167 -4.22 13.54 -7.59
N LEU A 168 -3.99 12.29 -7.14
CA LEU A 168 -3.02 12.05 -6.06
C LEU A 168 -1.61 12.57 -6.40
N ALA A 169 -1.24 12.58 -7.69
CA ALA A 169 0.05 13.09 -8.13
C ALA A 169 0.13 14.62 -8.20
N GLU A 170 -0.98 15.33 -8.07
CA GLU A 170 -1.00 16.80 -7.94
C GLU A 170 -0.89 17.24 -6.47
N LEU A 171 -1.16 16.34 -5.52
CA LEU A 171 -1.09 16.65 -4.09
C LEU A 171 0.34 16.62 -3.56
N PRO A 172 0.68 17.49 -2.59
CA PRO A 172 1.94 17.39 -1.87
C PRO A 172 1.96 16.11 -1.01
N ALA A 173 3.15 15.53 -0.80
CA ALA A 173 3.34 14.31 -0.04
C ALA A 173 2.71 14.36 1.36
N ALA A 174 2.82 15.51 2.04
CA ALA A 174 2.20 15.70 3.37
C ALA A 174 0.67 15.53 3.35
N ARG A 175 -0.02 15.97 2.28
CA ARG A 175 -1.47 15.77 2.13
C ARG A 175 -1.78 14.31 1.80
N LYS A 176 -1.07 13.71 0.85
CA LYS A 176 -1.22 12.29 0.50
C LYS A 176 -1.06 11.39 1.73
N ASN A 177 -0.08 11.65 2.60
CA ASN A 177 0.17 10.92 3.84
C ASN A 177 -0.92 11.10 4.93
N GLN A 178 -1.90 11.95 4.69
CA GLN A 178 -3.07 12.09 5.57
C GLN A 178 -4.30 11.35 5.06
N ILE A 179 -4.48 11.27 3.74
CA ILE A 179 -5.74 10.85 3.11
C ILE A 179 -5.66 9.59 2.27
N SER A 180 -4.46 9.14 1.89
CA SER A 180 -4.33 7.97 1.00
C SER A 180 -4.82 6.68 1.67
N HIS A 181 -5.14 5.68 0.84
CA HIS A 181 -5.47 4.33 1.30
C HIS A 181 -4.43 3.79 2.29
N ARG A 182 -3.12 4.00 1.99
CA ARG A 182 -2.03 3.60 2.90
C ARG A 182 -2.04 4.42 4.18
N ALA A 183 -2.31 5.72 4.11
CA ALA A 183 -2.42 6.55 5.30
C ALA A 183 -3.56 6.09 6.21
N LEU A 184 -4.72 5.77 5.66
CA LEU A 184 -5.87 5.25 6.42
C LEU A 184 -5.56 3.88 7.04
N ALA A 185 -4.99 2.95 6.28
CA ALA A 185 -4.56 1.65 6.81
C ALA A 185 -3.48 1.80 7.90
N ALA A 186 -2.49 2.68 7.70
CA ALA A 186 -1.42 2.92 8.66
C ALA A 186 -1.92 3.60 9.94
N GLN A 187 -2.93 4.47 9.87
CA GLN A 187 -3.57 5.03 11.06
C GLN A 187 -4.28 3.96 11.88
N ALA A 188 -4.95 3.00 11.21
CA ALA A 188 -5.54 1.85 11.89
C ALA A 188 -4.45 0.92 12.49
N ALA A 189 -3.37 0.67 11.75
CA ALA A 189 -2.23 -0.10 12.24
C ALA A 189 -1.55 0.57 13.44
N ARG A 190 -1.50 1.91 13.47
CA ARG A 190 -0.95 2.67 14.59
C ARG A 190 -1.64 2.34 15.91
N ALA A 191 -2.98 2.22 15.92
CA ALA A 191 -3.73 1.87 17.12
C ALA A 191 -3.37 0.46 17.64
N VAL A 192 -3.12 -0.49 16.74
CA VAL A 192 -2.64 -1.84 17.08
C VAL A 192 -1.23 -1.76 17.71
N LEU A 193 -0.32 -1.03 17.07
CA LEU A 193 1.04 -0.87 17.54
C LEU A 193 1.12 -0.18 18.91
N GLU A 194 0.33 0.87 19.13
CA GLU A 194 0.22 1.56 20.43
C GLU A 194 -0.27 0.62 21.53
N ARG A 195 -1.25 -0.25 21.22
CA ARG A 195 -1.71 -1.29 22.14
C ARG A 195 -0.60 -2.31 22.42
N TRP A 196 0.09 -2.83 21.43
CA TRP A 196 1.18 -3.79 21.59
C TRP A 196 2.31 -3.23 22.46
N VAL A 197 2.66 -1.95 22.27
CA VAL A 197 3.63 -1.28 23.15
C VAL A 197 3.13 -1.19 24.59
N ALA A 198 1.85 -0.82 24.80
CA ALA A 198 1.26 -0.66 26.12
C ALA A 198 1.16 -1.99 26.88
N GLU A 199 0.93 -3.09 26.17
CA GLU A 199 0.83 -4.45 26.71
C GLU A 199 2.21 -5.11 26.89
N GLY A 200 3.29 -4.49 26.39
CA GLY A 200 4.62 -5.07 26.38
C GLY A 200 4.76 -6.27 25.43
N ALA A 201 3.92 -6.33 24.43
CA ALA A 201 3.93 -7.37 23.40
C ALA A 201 5.01 -7.13 22.32
N ILE A 202 5.51 -5.88 22.26
CA ILE A 202 6.66 -5.46 21.44
C ILE A 202 7.52 -4.46 22.20
#